data_ede666347406cfcd71db1c0d075d020a
#
_entry.id   ede666347406cfcd71db1c0d075d020a
#
_cell.length_a   1.000
_cell.length_b   1.000
_cell.length_c   1.000
_cell.angle_alpha   90.00
_cell.angle_beta   90.00
_cell.angle_gamma   90.00
#
_symmetry.space_group_name_H-M   'P 1'
#
loop_
_entity.id
_entity.type
_entity.pdbx_description
1 polymer ?
#
loop_
_entity_poly.entity_id
_entity_poly.type
_entity_poly.pdbx_seq_one_letter_code
_entity_poly.pdbx_strand_id
1 'polypeptide(L)'
;FFLINDPMFKLYAPYYKEKDNHGGESDLSLDVNEKEIYSFLVGKSMEKALLLGNQIKIDYDQKSKSISSDNVAAMIKGTEKPDEYIVISAHLDHIGMHDGEVFNGADDDGSGTVAILEIAEAFKAALKDGNGPKRSIIFLHVTGEEKGLLGSQYYTDYDPLVPLSQTVANLNIDMIGRTDPKRIKGKRNYIYLIGSDK
;
A
#
# COMPACT_ATOMS: atom_id res chain seq x y z
N PHE A 1 -5.50 2.20 -25.10
CA PHE A 1 -6.90 2.63 -24.88
C PHE A 1 -6.98 4.15 -24.78
N PHE A 2 -8.10 4.73 -25.23
CA PHE A 2 -8.38 6.14 -25.08
C PHE A 2 -9.66 6.30 -24.23
N LEU A 3 -9.53 6.98 -23.11
CA LEU A 3 -10.65 7.35 -22.25
C LEU A 3 -11.07 8.80 -22.55
N ILE A 4 -12.23 8.99 -23.15
CA ILE A 4 -12.78 10.32 -23.44
C ILE A 4 -13.60 10.78 -22.24
N ASN A 5 -13.00 11.64 -21.41
CA ASN A 5 -13.66 12.21 -20.24
C ASN A 5 -13.25 13.68 -20.07
N ASP A 6 -14.06 14.56 -20.60
CA ASP A 6 -13.77 15.99 -20.61
C ASP A 6 -13.67 16.64 -19.20
N PRO A 7 -14.52 16.30 -18.23
CA PRO A 7 -14.35 16.79 -16.85
C PRO A 7 -13.03 16.35 -16.21
N MET A 8 -12.68 15.07 -16.32
CA MET A 8 -11.41 14.56 -15.79
C MET A 8 -10.23 15.15 -16.54
N PHE A 9 -10.30 15.25 -17.87
CA PHE A 9 -9.24 15.85 -18.65
C PHE A 9 -8.96 17.30 -18.25
N LYS A 10 -10.01 18.11 -18.08
CA LYS A 10 -9.88 19.51 -17.64
C LYS A 10 -9.35 19.63 -16.22
N LEU A 11 -9.66 18.67 -15.35
CA LEU A 11 -9.18 18.64 -13.99
C LEU A 11 -7.68 18.29 -13.91
N TYR A 12 -7.26 17.27 -14.64
CA TYR A 12 -5.90 16.72 -14.51
C TYR A 12 -4.89 17.28 -15.53
N ALA A 13 -5.32 17.70 -16.73
CA ALA A 13 -4.40 18.19 -17.75
C ALA A 13 -3.52 19.38 -17.31
N PRO A 14 -4.03 20.37 -16.53
CA PRO A 14 -3.17 21.43 -15.99
C PRO A 14 -2.08 20.89 -15.08
N TYR A 15 -2.43 19.98 -14.17
CA TYR A 15 -1.50 19.36 -13.23
C TYR A 15 -0.35 18.63 -13.94
N TYR A 16 -0.63 17.86 -14.98
CA TYR A 16 0.41 17.17 -15.75
C TYR A 16 1.26 18.12 -16.61
N LYS A 17 0.69 19.21 -17.09
CA LYS A 17 1.45 20.25 -17.83
C LYS A 17 2.44 21.00 -16.93
N GLU A 18 2.09 21.21 -15.67
CA GLU A 18 2.99 21.86 -14.70
C GLU A 18 4.11 20.94 -14.22
N LYS A 19 3.86 19.61 -14.17
CA LYS A 19 4.87 18.61 -13.80
C LYS A 19 6.05 18.55 -14.76
N ASP A 20 5.89 18.89 -16.02
CA ASP A 20 7.01 18.95 -17.01
C ASP A 20 8.13 19.91 -16.58
N ASN A 21 7.85 20.83 -15.67
CA ASN A 21 8.82 21.80 -15.15
C ASN A 21 9.41 21.41 -13.77
N HIS A 22 8.91 20.40 -13.10
CA HIS A 22 9.28 20.08 -11.71
C HIS A 22 9.78 18.65 -11.49
N GLY A 23 10.38 18.01 -12.49
CA GLY A 23 10.94 16.66 -12.35
C GLY A 23 9.90 15.74 -11.69
N GLY A 24 8.92 15.28 -12.46
CA GLY A 24 7.73 14.61 -11.95
C GLY A 24 8.05 13.48 -10.97
N GLU A 25 7.22 13.34 -9.96
CA GLU A 25 7.21 12.14 -9.14
C GLU A 25 7.11 10.93 -10.07
N SER A 26 8.07 10.03 -9.94
CA SER A 26 8.03 8.77 -10.65
C SER A 26 6.93 7.91 -10.04
N ASP A 27 5.94 7.53 -10.83
CA ASP A 27 5.01 6.51 -10.41
C ASP A 27 5.81 5.20 -10.21
N LEU A 28 5.61 4.55 -9.08
CA LEU A 28 6.15 3.22 -8.83
C LEU A 28 5.13 2.16 -9.24
N SER A 29 5.63 1.09 -9.83
CA SER A 29 4.85 -0.10 -10.12
C SER A 29 5.69 -1.34 -9.84
N LEU A 30 5.03 -2.47 -9.60
CA LEU A 30 5.72 -3.75 -9.49
C LEU A 30 6.33 -4.13 -10.85
N ASP A 31 7.60 -4.56 -10.83
CA ASP A 31 8.27 -5.12 -12.00
C ASP A 31 7.87 -6.61 -12.14
N VAL A 32 6.64 -6.79 -12.55
CA VAL A 32 6.08 -8.11 -12.88
C VAL A 32 5.90 -8.17 -14.40
N ASN A 33 6.16 -9.30 -15.01
CA ASN A 33 6.06 -9.50 -16.47
C ASN A 33 4.60 -9.42 -16.96
N GLU A 34 3.94 -8.31 -16.68
CA GLU A 34 2.62 -8.01 -17.20
C GLU A 34 2.72 -7.28 -18.53
N LYS A 35 1.80 -7.59 -19.41
CA LYS A 35 1.73 -6.92 -20.72
C LYS A 35 1.27 -5.48 -20.50
N GLU A 36 2.16 -4.53 -20.71
CA GLU A 36 1.83 -3.11 -20.61
C GLU A 36 0.69 -2.73 -21.55
N ILE A 37 -0.35 -2.15 -20.97
CA ILE A 37 -1.49 -1.62 -21.70
C ILE A 37 -1.51 -0.11 -21.50
N TYR A 38 -1.15 0.62 -22.53
CA TYR A 38 -1.17 2.08 -22.48
C TYR A 38 -2.59 2.61 -22.53
N SER A 39 -2.92 3.50 -21.59
CA SER A 39 -4.21 4.18 -21.51
C SER A 39 -3.98 5.70 -21.55
N PHE A 40 -4.74 6.38 -22.38
CA PHE A 40 -4.62 7.82 -22.58
C PHE A 40 -5.95 8.50 -22.21
N LEU A 41 -5.90 9.43 -21.27
CA LEU A 41 -7.02 10.31 -20.98
C LEU A 41 -7.03 11.47 -21.96
N VAL A 42 -8.11 11.63 -22.71
CA VAL A 42 -8.24 12.64 -23.76
C VAL A 42 -9.48 13.52 -23.58
N GLY A 43 -9.35 14.77 -23.96
CA GLY A 43 -10.48 15.69 -23.97
C GLY A 43 -11.45 15.40 -25.13
N LYS A 44 -12.68 15.89 -24.98
CA LYS A 44 -13.76 15.70 -25.96
C LYS A 44 -13.43 16.19 -27.37
N SER A 45 -12.50 17.14 -27.50
CA SER A 45 -12.01 17.63 -28.79
C SER A 45 -11.38 16.55 -29.68
N MET A 46 -10.86 15.48 -29.06
CA MET A 46 -10.23 14.34 -29.77
C MET A 46 -11.27 13.29 -30.21
N GLU A 47 -12.48 13.30 -29.65
CA GLU A 47 -13.50 12.26 -29.86
C GLU A 47 -13.78 12.01 -31.34
N LYS A 48 -14.00 13.07 -32.12
CA LYS A 48 -14.28 12.95 -33.53
C LYS A 48 -13.14 12.33 -34.33
N ALA A 49 -11.88 12.69 -34.01
CA ALA A 49 -10.72 12.14 -34.68
C ALA A 49 -10.54 10.64 -34.39
N LEU A 50 -10.80 10.24 -33.13
CA LEU A 50 -10.74 8.84 -32.69
C LEU A 50 -11.82 7.97 -33.32
N LEU A 51 -13.06 8.47 -33.36
CA LEU A 51 -14.20 7.73 -33.92
C LEU A 51 -14.18 7.59 -35.45
N LEU A 52 -13.49 8.49 -36.16
CA LEU A 52 -13.36 8.42 -37.62
C LEU A 52 -12.29 7.43 -38.09
N GLY A 53 -11.62 6.71 -37.18
CA GLY A 53 -10.60 5.73 -37.53
C GLY A 53 -9.32 6.33 -38.12
N ASN A 54 -9.03 7.59 -37.83
CA ASN A 54 -7.80 8.23 -38.27
C ASN A 54 -6.58 7.55 -37.65
N GLN A 55 -5.47 7.54 -38.38
CA GLN A 55 -4.20 7.15 -37.80
C GLN A 55 -3.76 8.20 -36.78
N ILE A 56 -3.46 7.74 -35.57
CA ILE A 56 -2.92 8.57 -34.52
C ILE A 56 -1.50 8.13 -34.26
N LYS A 57 -0.56 9.08 -34.41
CA LYS A 57 0.81 8.87 -34.02
C LYS A 57 1.03 9.48 -32.64
N ILE A 58 1.51 8.66 -31.71
CA ILE A 58 1.91 9.09 -30.38
C ILE A 58 3.41 8.90 -30.29
N ASP A 59 4.14 9.98 -30.12
CA ASP A 59 5.56 9.96 -29.78
C ASP A 59 5.66 10.28 -28.29
N TYR A 60 6.19 9.34 -27.51
CA TYR A 60 6.36 9.51 -26.11
C TYR A 60 7.68 8.86 -25.66
N ASP A 61 8.36 9.50 -24.73
CA ASP A 61 9.59 8.99 -24.13
C ASP A 61 9.33 8.73 -22.65
N GLN A 62 9.65 7.51 -22.23
CA GLN A 62 9.55 7.09 -20.84
C GLN A 62 10.91 6.62 -20.36
N LYS A 63 11.36 7.18 -19.24
CA LYS A 63 12.54 6.71 -18.55
C LYS A 63 12.11 5.94 -17.31
N SER A 64 12.50 4.69 -17.22
CA SER A 64 12.28 3.87 -16.05
C SER A 64 13.60 3.54 -15.36
N LYS A 65 13.55 3.37 -14.05
CA LYS A 65 14.66 2.89 -13.25
C LYS A 65 14.11 1.86 -12.26
N SER A 66 14.67 0.67 -12.30
CA SER A 66 14.33 -0.35 -11.28
C SER A 66 14.97 0.00 -9.95
N ILE A 67 14.19 -0.10 -8.90
CA ILE A 67 14.63 -0.08 -7.50
C ILE A 67 14.14 -1.36 -6.84
N SER A 68 14.84 -1.80 -5.79
CA SER A 68 14.45 -2.98 -5.03
C SER A 68 14.16 -2.59 -3.59
N SER A 69 13.11 -3.17 -3.03
CA SER A 69 12.78 -3.09 -1.63
C SER A 69 12.20 -4.42 -1.17
N ASP A 70 12.25 -4.70 0.13
CA ASP A 70 11.82 -5.97 0.69
C ASP A 70 10.69 -5.78 1.70
N ASN A 71 9.70 -6.66 1.67
CA ASN A 71 8.82 -6.88 2.81
C ASN A 71 9.58 -7.69 3.87
N VAL A 72 9.37 -7.40 5.14
CA VAL A 72 10.00 -8.10 6.26
C VAL A 72 8.95 -8.91 7.00
N ALA A 73 9.20 -10.21 7.14
CA ALA A 73 8.26 -11.10 7.81
C ALA A 73 8.92 -11.92 8.91
N ALA A 74 8.17 -12.13 10.00
CA ALA A 74 8.52 -13.07 11.05
C ALA A 74 7.29 -13.92 11.38
N MET A 75 7.50 -15.14 11.90
CA MET A 75 6.40 -16.04 12.20
C MET A 75 6.57 -16.71 13.56
N ILE A 76 5.46 -16.82 14.28
CA ILE A 76 5.32 -17.71 15.43
C ILE A 76 4.36 -18.82 15.05
N LYS A 77 4.84 -20.09 15.15
CA LYS A 77 4.04 -21.25 14.82
C LYS A 77 2.96 -21.51 15.87
N GLY A 78 1.75 -21.81 15.39
CA GLY A 78 0.60 -22.14 16.23
C GLY A 78 0.74 -23.49 16.94
N THR A 79 0.17 -23.59 18.12
CA THR A 79 0.23 -24.77 18.99
C THR A 79 -0.84 -25.82 18.69
N GLU A 80 -2.01 -25.40 18.19
CA GLU A 80 -3.13 -26.29 17.89
C GLU A 80 -3.46 -26.37 16.40
N LYS A 81 -3.33 -25.23 15.69
CA LYS A 81 -3.68 -25.10 14.27
C LYS A 81 -2.54 -24.40 13.52
N PRO A 82 -1.41 -25.09 13.36
CA PRO A 82 -0.19 -24.48 12.78
C PRO A 82 -0.32 -24.09 11.31
N ASP A 83 -1.27 -24.64 10.59
CA ASP A 83 -1.50 -24.40 9.16
C ASP A 83 -2.64 -23.38 8.90
N GLU A 84 -3.20 -22.78 9.96
CA GLU A 84 -4.10 -21.64 9.89
C GLU A 84 -3.32 -20.38 10.34
N TYR A 85 -3.33 -19.33 9.52
CA TYR A 85 -2.50 -18.14 9.73
C TYR A 85 -3.32 -16.89 10.01
N ILE A 86 -2.86 -16.09 10.96
CA ILE A 86 -3.29 -14.71 11.16
C ILE A 86 -2.12 -13.84 10.76
N VAL A 87 -2.33 -12.90 9.85
CA VAL A 87 -1.34 -11.89 9.47
C VAL A 87 -1.59 -10.64 10.29
N ILE A 88 -0.55 -10.05 10.87
CA ILE A 88 -0.58 -8.73 11.49
C ILE A 88 0.39 -7.87 10.67
N SER A 89 -0.12 -6.83 10.03
CA SER A 89 0.64 -6.03 9.08
C SER A 89 0.69 -4.54 9.44
N ALA A 90 1.75 -3.88 9.01
CA ALA A 90 1.96 -2.43 9.02
C ALA A 90 2.93 -2.08 7.89
N HIS A 91 2.99 -0.81 7.48
CA HIS A 91 3.95 -0.43 6.45
C HIS A 91 5.19 0.27 7.01
N LEU A 92 6.32 0.09 6.30
CA LEU A 92 7.63 0.60 6.70
C LEU A 92 7.97 1.96 6.09
N ASP A 93 7.40 2.24 4.95
CA ASP A 93 7.69 3.45 4.18
C ASP A 93 6.82 4.62 4.61
N HIS A 94 7.25 5.81 4.25
CA HIS A 94 6.47 7.04 4.31
C HIS A 94 6.88 7.95 3.15
N ILE A 95 6.24 9.09 3.01
CA ILE A 95 6.45 10.06 1.92
C ILE A 95 7.93 10.50 1.81
N GLY A 96 8.61 10.64 2.95
CA GLY A 96 10.01 11.05 2.99
C GLY A 96 10.17 12.55 2.73
N MET A 97 10.86 12.94 1.67
CA MET A 97 11.04 14.35 1.29
C MET A 97 10.21 14.68 0.07
N HIS A 98 9.34 15.69 0.18
CA HIS A 98 8.53 16.21 -0.90
C HIS A 98 8.59 17.74 -0.91
N ASP A 99 8.89 18.35 -2.05
CA ASP A 99 9.01 19.81 -2.24
C ASP A 99 9.91 20.51 -1.22
N GLY A 100 10.97 19.82 -0.76
CA GLY A 100 11.92 20.35 0.23
C GLY A 100 11.45 20.23 1.69
N GLU A 101 10.26 19.73 1.93
CA GLU A 101 9.75 19.40 3.26
C GLU A 101 9.99 17.94 3.61
N VAL A 102 10.28 17.66 4.89
CA VAL A 102 10.51 16.29 5.39
C VAL A 102 9.28 15.78 6.11
N PHE A 103 8.74 14.69 5.62
CA PHE A 103 7.63 13.95 6.23
C PHE A 103 8.20 12.74 6.97
N ASN A 104 8.17 12.77 8.29
CA ASN A 104 8.93 11.83 9.12
C ASN A 104 8.25 10.48 9.36
N GLY A 105 6.93 10.35 9.11
CA GLY A 105 6.21 9.08 9.26
C GLY A 105 6.12 8.53 10.68
N ALA A 106 6.15 9.37 11.71
CA ALA A 106 6.15 8.88 13.10
C ALA A 106 4.84 8.20 13.52
N ASP A 107 3.71 8.67 12.98
CA ASP A 107 2.39 8.09 13.20
C ASP A 107 1.97 7.21 12.00
N ASP A 108 2.19 7.69 10.82
CA ASP A 108 1.96 7.06 9.52
C ASP A 108 3.30 6.57 8.90
N ASP A 109 3.74 5.30 9.02
CA ASP A 109 3.16 4.31 9.91
C ASP A 109 4.19 3.79 10.93
N GLY A 110 5.05 4.68 11.43
CA GLY A 110 5.99 4.33 12.50
C GLY A 110 5.27 3.77 13.73
N SER A 111 4.04 4.23 14.02
CA SER A 111 3.25 3.75 15.15
C SER A 111 2.80 2.30 14.97
N GLY A 112 2.32 1.91 13.79
CA GLY A 112 1.95 0.52 13.48
C GLY A 112 3.16 -0.39 13.38
N THR A 113 4.22 0.07 12.73
CA THR A 113 5.49 -0.66 12.63
C THR A 113 6.03 -1.06 14.01
N VAL A 114 6.10 -0.13 14.97
CA VAL A 114 6.57 -0.42 16.32
C VAL A 114 5.58 -1.31 17.08
N ALA A 115 4.28 -1.08 16.91
CA ALA A 115 3.26 -1.91 17.56
C ALA A 115 3.38 -3.39 17.17
N ILE A 116 3.68 -3.72 15.92
CA ILE A 116 3.89 -5.11 15.48
C ILE A 116 5.08 -5.74 16.20
N LEU A 117 6.18 -5.00 16.39
CA LEU A 117 7.36 -5.50 17.13
C LEU A 117 7.01 -5.82 18.58
N GLU A 118 6.31 -4.93 19.26
CA GLU A 118 5.85 -5.12 20.65
C GLU A 118 4.88 -6.31 20.77
N ILE A 119 3.95 -6.45 19.82
CA ILE A 119 3.01 -7.57 19.76
C ILE A 119 3.77 -8.88 19.54
N ALA A 120 4.75 -8.90 18.64
CA ALA A 120 5.57 -10.09 18.37
C ALA A 120 6.37 -10.51 19.62
N GLU A 121 6.94 -9.54 20.34
CA GLU A 121 7.65 -9.81 21.61
C GLU A 121 6.72 -10.39 22.66
N ALA A 122 5.52 -9.84 22.81
CA ALA A 122 4.51 -10.35 23.75
C ALA A 122 4.09 -11.80 23.43
N PHE A 123 3.83 -12.10 22.16
CA PHE A 123 3.51 -13.48 21.73
C PHE A 123 4.67 -14.43 21.93
N LYS A 124 5.91 -13.99 21.68
CA LYS A 124 7.11 -14.78 21.93
C LYS A 124 7.31 -15.08 23.41
N ALA A 125 7.04 -14.12 24.29
CA ALA A 125 7.06 -14.32 25.73
C ALA A 125 5.99 -15.34 26.17
N ALA A 126 4.75 -15.16 25.73
CA ALA A 126 3.65 -16.07 26.00
C ALA A 126 3.96 -17.51 25.52
N LEU A 127 4.57 -17.66 24.36
CA LEU A 127 4.99 -18.97 23.83
C LEU A 127 6.03 -19.64 24.77
N LYS A 128 7.01 -18.89 25.26
CA LYS A 128 8.01 -19.41 26.21
C LYS A 128 7.37 -19.89 27.53
N ASP A 129 6.31 -19.24 27.95
CA ASP A 129 5.55 -19.58 29.19
C ASP A 129 4.52 -20.70 28.93
N GLY A 130 4.50 -21.31 27.76
CA GLY A 130 3.59 -22.40 27.40
C GLY A 130 2.19 -21.94 26.97
N ASN A 131 1.98 -20.64 26.81
CA ASN A 131 0.73 -20.00 26.42
C ASN A 131 0.79 -19.46 24.98
N GLY A 132 1.41 -20.20 24.06
CA GLY A 132 1.55 -19.80 22.68
C GLY A 132 0.22 -19.66 21.94
N PRO A 133 0.21 -18.97 20.79
CA PRO A 133 -1.00 -18.79 20.00
C PRO A 133 -1.49 -20.13 19.44
N LYS A 134 -2.80 -20.30 19.35
CA LYS A 134 -3.40 -21.53 18.77
C LYS A 134 -3.14 -21.64 17.27
N ARG A 135 -3.25 -20.56 16.53
CA ARG A 135 -2.91 -20.42 15.10
C ARG A 135 -1.55 -19.83 14.92
N SER A 136 -0.93 -20.07 13.79
CA SER A 136 0.31 -19.38 13.43
C SER A 136 0.05 -17.89 13.22
N ILE A 137 1.00 -17.05 13.62
CA ILE A 137 0.93 -15.61 13.43
C ILE A 137 2.10 -15.19 12.55
N ILE A 138 1.80 -14.47 11.48
CA ILE A 138 2.79 -13.81 10.63
C ILE A 138 2.77 -12.32 10.95
N PHE A 139 3.91 -11.79 11.36
CA PHE A 139 4.15 -10.36 11.54
C PHE A 139 4.78 -9.86 10.26
N LEU A 140 4.09 -8.99 9.55
CA LEU A 140 4.45 -8.58 8.20
C LEU A 140 4.59 -7.06 8.11
N HIS A 141 5.81 -6.59 7.90
CA HIS A 141 6.05 -5.20 7.53
C HIS A 141 6.16 -5.11 6.01
N VAL A 142 5.26 -4.34 5.40
CA VAL A 142 5.22 -4.14 3.95
C VAL A 142 5.90 -2.83 3.56
N THR A 143 6.31 -2.72 2.31
CA THR A 143 6.94 -1.53 1.75
C THR A 143 6.12 -0.98 0.58
N GLY A 144 6.33 0.31 0.22
CA GLY A 144 5.68 0.92 -0.92
C GLY A 144 4.16 1.09 -0.75
N GLU A 145 3.68 1.25 0.47
CA GLU A 145 2.28 1.54 0.77
C GLU A 145 1.88 2.89 0.16
N GLU A 146 2.66 3.93 0.44
CA GLU A 146 2.48 5.31 -0.01
C GLU A 146 2.54 5.49 -1.55
N LYS A 147 2.95 4.45 -2.24
CA LYS A 147 3.04 4.41 -3.72
C LYS A 147 2.00 3.48 -4.36
N GLY A 148 0.97 3.12 -3.60
CA GLY A 148 -0.15 2.32 -4.08
C GLY A 148 -0.16 0.88 -3.59
N LEU A 149 0.17 0.64 -2.32
CA LEU A 149 0.08 -0.66 -1.65
C LEU A 149 0.99 -1.74 -2.27
N LEU A 150 2.11 -1.35 -2.88
CA LEU A 150 2.93 -2.25 -3.70
C LEU A 150 3.42 -3.50 -2.95
N GLY A 151 3.90 -3.32 -1.71
CA GLY A 151 4.41 -4.44 -0.92
C GLY A 151 3.33 -5.43 -0.50
N SER A 152 2.15 -4.95 -0.11
CA SER A 152 1.02 -5.81 0.23
C SER A 152 0.45 -6.49 -1.02
N GLN A 153 0.37 -5.80 -2.15
CA GLN A 153 0.00 -6.39 -3.43
C GLN A 153 0.99 -7.49 -3.84
N TYR A 154 2.29 -7.23 -3.73
CA TYR A 154 3.29 -8.25 -4.04
C TYR A 154 3.12 -9.49 -3.18
N TYR A 155 2.90 -9.32 -1.87
CA TYR A 155 2.66 -10.42 -0.95
C TYR A 155 1.40 -11.23 -1.30
N THR A 156 0.30 -10.56 -1.68
CA THR A 156 -0.96 -11.27 -1.94
C THR A 156 -1.04 -11.87 -3.34
N ASP A 157 -0.53 -11.19 -4.35
CA ASP A 157 -0.82 -11.54 -5.73
C ASP A 157 0.33 -12.31 -6.40
N TYR A 158 1.57 -12.16 -5.88
CA TYR A 158 2.74 -12.71 -6.55
C TYR A 158 3.53 -13.70 -5.70
N ASP A 159 3.87 -13.37 -4.44
CA ASP A 159 4.76 -14.20 -3.62
C ASP A 159 4.31 -14.29 -2.15
N PRO A 160 3.17 -14.91 -1.86
CA PRO A 160 2.72 -15.13 -0.49
C PRO A 160 3.58 -16.17 0.20
N LEU A 161 4.00 -15.90 1.45
CA LEU A 161 4.79 -16.83 2.27
C LEU A 161 4.05 -18.13 2.58
N VAL A 162 2.73 -18.10 2.59
CA VAL A 162 1.85 -19.23 2.86
C VAL A 162 0.66 -19.16 1.90
N PRO A 163 -0.02 -20.31 1.60
CA PRO A 163 -1.21 -20.27 0.78
C PRO A 163 -2.26 -19.32 1.35
N LEU A 164 -2.77 -18.39 0.56
CA LEU A 164 -3.76 -17.40 1.00
C LEU A 164 -5.05 -18.07 1.52
N SER A 165 -5.39 -19.26 1.01
CA SER A 165 -6.52 -20.06 1.51
C SER A 165 -6.37 -20.52 2.96
N GLN A 166 -5.17 -20.48 3.52
CA GLN A 166 -4.87 -20.78 4.92
C GLN A 166 -4.78 -19.53 5.79
N THR A 167 -4.86 -18.34 5.19
CA THR A 167 -4.91 -17.07 5.91
C THR A 167 -6.34 -16.81 6.38
N VAL A 168 -6.55 -16.87 7.70
CA VAL A 168 -7.86 -16.69 8.34
C VAL A 168 -8.28 -15.23 8.41
N ALA A 169 -7.30 -14.36 8.71
CA ALA A 169 -7.51 -12.91 8.83
C ALA A 169 -6.19 -12.17 8.61
N ASN A 170 -6.30 -10.93 8.14
CA ASN A 170 -5.26 -9.91 8.23
C ASN A 170 -5.74 -8.78 9.12
N LEU A 171 -4.89 -8.36 10.05
CA LEU A 171 -5.09 -7.21 10.94
C LEU A 171 -4.04 -6.17 10.58
N ASN A 172 -4.41 -5.20 9.76
CA ASN A 172 -3.53 -4.09 9.44
C ASN A 172 -3.58 -3.04 10.55
N ILE A 173 -2.43 -2.55 10.97
CA ILE A 173 -2.27 -1.51 11.97
C ILE A 173 -1.67 -0.30 11.29
N ASP A 174 -2.37 0.83 11.39
CA ASP A 174 -1.98 2.06 10.73
C ASP A 174 -2.47 3.26 11.54
N MET A 175 -1.59 4.26 11.71
CA MET A 175 -1.87 5.53 12.39
C MET A 175 -2.52 5.40 13.77
N ILE A 176 -1.97 4.59 14.64
CA ILE A 176 -2.50 4.37 16.01
C ILE A 176 -1.83 5.27 17.06
N GLY A 177 -0.86 6.08 16.68
CA GLY A 177 -0.06 6.90 17.61
C GLY A 177 -0.73 8.22 18.04
N ARG A 178 -1.87 8.61 17.44
CA ARG A 178 -2.57 9.87 17.72
C ARG A 178 -4.04 9.67 18.07
N THR A 179 -4.56 10.63 18.84
CA THR A 179 -6.01 10.72 19.08
C THR A 179 -6.67 11.57 18.00
N ASP A 180 -7.84 11.14 17.52
CA ASP A 180 -8.65 11.93 16.58
C ASP A 180 -9.07 13.26 17.23
N PRO A 181 -8.73 14.42 16.63
CA PRO A 181 -9.11 15.73 17.14
C PRO A 181 -10.63 15.97 17.17
N LYS A 182 -11.40 15.23 16.36
CA LYS A 182 -12.85 15.28 16.36
C LYS A 182 -13.48 14.52 17.52
N ARG A 183 -12.72 13.66 18.19
CA ARG A 183 -13.22 12.88 19.31
C ARG A 183 -13.10 13.69 20.60
N ILE A 184 -14.23 14.18 21.09
CA ILE A 184 -14.33 15.10 22.20
C ILE A 184 -13.96 14.41 23.53
N LYS A 185 -13.05 15.08 24.26
CA LYS A 185 -12.70 15.00 25.69
C LYS A 185 -12.86 13.66 26.42
N GLY A 186 -11.74 13.13 26.88
CA GLY A 186 -11.64 12.35 28.12
C GLY A 186 -11.22 10.90 28.01
N LYS A 187 -11.38 10.20 26.88
CA LYS A 187 -10.92 8.82 26.72
C LYS A 187 -9.97 8.71 25.55
N ARG A 188 -8.68 8.54 25.86
CA ARG A 188 -7.63 8.38 24.84
C ARG A 188 -7.37 6.92 24.43
N ASN A 189 -7.85 5.97 25.22
CA ASN A 189 -7.65 4.55 24.98
C ASN A 189 -8.74 4.02 24.03
N TYR A 190 -8.52 4.16 22.74
CA TYR A 190 -9.39 3.61 21.71
C TYR A 190 -8.60 3.37 20.42
N ILE A 191 -9.12 2.50 19.60
CA ILE A 191 -8.73 2.32 18.20
C ILE A 191 -9.99 2.35 17.33
N TYR A 192 -9.85 2.68 16.07
CA TYR A 192 -10.89 2.46 15.06
C TYR A 192 -10.68 1.09 14.43
N LEU A 193 -11.76 0.32 14.30
CA LEU A 193 -11.77 -0.90 13.49
C LEU A 193 -12.49 -0.59 12.18
N ILE A 194 -11.82 -0.80 11.07
CA ILE A 194 -12.33 -0.53 9.72
C ILE A 194 -12.49 -1.87 9.00
N GLY A 195 -13.62 -2.06 8.30
CA GLY A 195 -13.89 -3.31 7.57
C GLY A 195 -14.43 -4.46 8.41
N SER A 196 -14.87 -4.19 9.65
CA SER A 196 -15.38 -5.22 10.58
C SER A 196 -16.92 -5.37 10.58
N ASP A 197 -17.61 -4.74 9.66
CA ASP A 197 -19.07 -4.58 9.64
C ASP A 197 -19.84 -5.73 8.97
N LYS A 198 -19.26 -6.93 8.96
CA LYS A 198 -19.91 -8.15 8.41
C LYS A 198 -19.78 -9.33 9.34
#